data_4e2f913ebad671ecadc717011da26f0d
#
_entry.id   4e2f913ebad671ecadc717011da26f0d
#
_cell.length_a   1.000
_cell.length_b   1.000
_cell.length_c   1.000
_cell.angle_alpha   90.00
_cell.angle_beta   90.00
_cell.angle_gamma   90.00
#
_symmetry.space_group_name_H-M   'P 1'
#
loop_
_entity.id
_entity.type
_entity.pdbx_description
1 polymer ?
#
loop_
_entity_poly.entity_id
_entity_poly.type
_entity_poly.pdbx_seq_one_letter_code
_entity_poly.pdbx_strand_id
1 'polypeptide(L)'
;MDVRIPQGTLLKPNYPAALSGRTHALGRIFDVLGALLGMGAPGEMLNAAGFSDSPHLFFSGYDDKGDWFQLFQIGFGGVPGRPIGDGPDGHSLWPSFTNVPNEFVEAYFPLRVEKYEFIVDSGGAGLHRGGNGLSVAYRFLVDGHIGIHDDRWLTYPWGVNGGKPGMRSTKRLVRTDGSEEYIPAKCEDV
;
A
#
# COMPACT_ATOMS: atom_id res chain seq x y z
N MET A 1 20.32 -17.86 11.06
CA MET A 1 18.89 -17.80 11.43
C MET A 1 18.22 -19.06 10.93
N ASP A 2 17.53 -19.82 11.81
CA ASP A 2 16.77 -21.02 11.42
C ASP A 2 15.30 -20.61 11.27
N VAL A 3 14.76 -20.70 10.04
CA VAL A 3 13.38 -20.32 9.74
C VAL A 3 12.55 -21.58 9.54
N ARG A 4 11.59 -21.82 10.43
CA ARG A 4 10.67 -22.96 10.38
C ARG A 4 9.26 -22.50 10.09
N ILE A 5 8.73 -22.89 8.95
CA ILE A 5 7.37 -22.55 8.51
C ILE A 5 6.55 -23.85 8.42
N PRO A 6 5.49 -23.97 9.23
CA PRO A 6 4.61 -25.14 9.15
C PRO A 6 3.92 -25.26 7.78
N GLN A 7 3.80 -26.49 7.30
CA GLN A 7 3.06 -26.79 6.06
C GLN A 7 1.57 -26.51 6.24
N GLY A 8 0.88 -26.07 5.17
CA GLY A 8 -0.55 -25.78 5.18
C GLY A 8 -0.92 -24.43 5.78
N THR A 9 0.07 -23.56 6.04
CA THR A 9 -0.15 -22.19 6.51
C THR A 9 -0.14 -21.21 5.35
N LEU A 10 -0.57 -19.95 5.60
CA LEU A 10 -0.50 -18.86 4.63
C LEU A 10 0.91 -18.68 4.04
N LEU A 11 1.95 -18.91 4.83
CA LEU A 11 3.34 -18.73 4.41
C LEU A 11 3.92 -19.95 3.69
N LYS A 12 3.28 -21.12 3.84
CA LYS A 12 3.66 -22.37 3.19
C LYS A 12 2.42 -23.18 2.85
N PRO A 13 1.62 -22.72 1.88
CA PRO A 13 0.36 -23.35 1.54
C PRO A 13 0.56 -24.70 0.86
N ASN A 14 -0.47 -25.53 0.93
CA ASN A 14 -0.55 -26.76 0.14
C ASN A 14 -1.00 -26.42 -1.29
N TYR A 15 -0.50 -27.16 -2.26
CA TYR A 15 -0.98 -27.06 -3.64
C TYR A 15 -2.37 -27.68 -3.80
N PRO A 16 -3.28 -27.10 -4.59
CA PRO A 16 -3.20 -25.77 -5.25
C PRO A 16 -3.51 -24.64 -4.27
N ALA A 17 -2.86 -23.48 -4.48
CA ALA A 17 -3.07 -22.30 -3.63
C ALA A 17 -3.07 -21.00 -4.44
N ALA A 18 -3.93 -20.07 -4.05
CA ALA A 18 -3.93 -18.71 -4.59
C ALA A 18 -2.77 -17.91 -3.99
N LEU A 19 -1.93 -17.30 -4.85
CA LEU A 19 -0.71 -16.61 -4.44
C LEU A 19 -0.67 -15.12 -4.82
N SER A 20 -1.76 -14.55 -5.33
CA SER A 20 -1.79 -13.16 -5.82
C SER A 20 -1.48 -12.12 -4.73
N GLY A 21 -1.84 -12.39 -3.47
CA GLY A 21 -1.56 -11.52 -2.33
C GLY A 21 -0.17 -11.70 -1.68
N ARG A 22 0.75 -12.43 -2.31
CA ARG A 22 2.07 -12.75 -1.73
C ARG A 22 2.88 -11.53 -1.31
N THR A 23 2.87 -10.46 -2.11
CA THR A 23 3.66 -9.25 -1.85
C THR A 23 3.24 -8.58 -0.55
N HIS A 24 1.93 -8.48 -0.28
CA HIS A 24 1.41 -7.96 0.99
C HIS A 24 1.83 -8.82 2.18
N ALA A 25 1.68 -10.16 2.05
CA ALA A 25 2.12 -11.08 3.10
C ALA A 25 3.62 -10.93 3.40
N LEU A 26 4.45 -10.80 2.37
CA LEU A 26 5.89 -10.60 2.52
C LEU A 26 6.23 -9.28 3.21
N GLY A 27 5.53 -8.18 2.86
CA GLY A 27 5.66 -6.89 3.54
C GLY A 27 5.37 -6.99 5.04
N ARG A 28 4.32 -7.72 5.41
CA ARG A 28 3.98 -7.94 6.84
C ARG A 28 4.97 -8.85 7.56
N ILE A 29 5.58 -9.80 6.87
CA ILE A 29 6.67 -10.61 7.44
C ILE A 29 7.87 -9.73 7.77
N PHE A 30 8.25 -8.81 6.90
CA PHE A 30 9.34 -7.87 7.19
C PHE A 30 9.05 -6.99 8.39
N ASP A 31 7.82 -6.50 8.55
CA ASP A 31 7.42 -5.76 9.74
C ASP A 31 7.62 -6.58 11.02
N VAL A 32 7.10 -7.81 11.03
CA VAL A 32 7.19 -8.68 12.21
C VAL A 32 8.64 -9.03 12.53
N LEU A 33 9.43 -9.37 11.53
CA LEU A 33 10.85 -9.68 11.72
C LEU A 33 11.63 -8.47 12.20
N GLY A 34 11.39 -7.28 11.60
CA GLY A 34 12.01 -6.03 12.04
C GLY A 34 11.67 -5.70 13.50
N ALA A 35 10.41 -5.82 13.87
CA ALA A 35 9.95 -5.61 15.25
C ALA A 35 10.62 -6.58 16.23
N LEU A 36 10.62 -7.87 15.92
CA LEU A 36 11.23 -8.90 16.78
C LEU A 36 12.75 -8.70 16.94
N LEU A 37 13.45 -8.39 15.85
CA LEU A 37 14.88 -8.12 15.90
C LEU A 37 15.18 -6.85 16.71
N GLY A 38 14.43 -5.78 16.51
CA GLY A 38 14.57 -4.54 17.29
C GLY A 38 14.27 -4.70 18.76
N MET A 39 13.31 -5.55 19.13
CA MET A 39 13.03 -5.89 20.53
C MET A 39 14.09 -6.82 21.13
N GLY A 40 14.61 -7.76 20.35
CA GLY A 40 15.58 -8.76 20.81
C GLY A 40 17.02 -8.25 20.90
N ALA A 41 17.36 -7.16 20.24
CA ALA A 41 18.69 -6.55 20.21
C ALA A 41 18.60 -5.04 20.53
N PRO A 42 18.20 -4.68 21.75
CA PRO A 42 18.10 -3.27 22.14
C PRO A 42 19.49 -2.61 22.06
N GLY A 43 19.55 -1.43 21.43
CA GLY A 43 20.79 -0.71 21.19
C GLY A 43 21.40 -0.96 19.81
N GLU A 44 20.97 -1.98 19.09
CA GLU A 44 21.30 -2.12 17.66
C GLU A 44 20.47 -1.14 16.84
N MET A 45 21.06 -0.68 15.72
CA MET A 45 20.41 0.27 14.82
C MET A 45 19.43 -0.43 13.87
N LEU A 46 18.42 -1.07 14.44
CA LEU A 46 17.40 -1.81 13.68
C LEU A 46 16.09 -1.03 13.61
N ASN A 47 15.47 -1.02 12.44
CA ASN A 47 14.15 -0.44 12.27
C ASN A 47 13.08 -1.44 12.72
N ALA A 48 12.44 -1.14 13.85
CA ALA A 48 11.38 -1.96 14.44
C ALA A 48 9.96 -1.36 14.24
N ALA A 49 9.84 -0.16 13.70
CA ALA A 49 8.55 0.47 13.42
C ALA A 49 7.89 -0.12 12.17
N GLY A 50 6.56 -0.13 12.16
CA GLY A 50 5.78 -0.75 11.09
C GLY A 50 5.74 0.10 9.82
N PHE A 51 5.90 -0.54 8.67
CA PHE A 51 5.70 0.08 7.36
C PHE A 51 4.21 0.40 7.13
N SER A 52 3.96 1.45 6.36
CA SER A 52 2.63 1.77 5.86
C SER A 52 2.17 0.77 4.79
N ASP A 53 1.02 1.04 4.22
CA ASP A 53 0.45 0.25 3.14
C ASP A 53 1.11 0.53 1.78
N SER A 54 0.98 -0.42 0.87
CA SER A 54 1.31 -0.29 -0.55
C SER A 54 0.17 -0.90 -1.36
N PRO A 55 -0.99 -0.23 -1.46
CA PRO A 55 -2.15 -0.79 -2.14
C PRO A 55 -1.87 -1.06 -3.60
N HIS A 56 -2.31 -2.22 -4.06
CA HIS A 56 -2.30 -2.59 -5.47
C HIS A 56 -3.65 -2.21 -6.08
N LEU A 57 -3.61 -1.42 -7.14
CA LEU A 57 -4.76 -0.89 -7.84
C LEU A 57 -4.78 -1.50 -9.26
N PHE A 58 -5.87 -2.19 -9.58
CA PHE A 58 -6.09 -2.83 -10.87
C PHE A 58 -7.27 -2.12 -11.54
N PHE A 59 -7.02 -1.46 -12.65
CA PHE A 59 -8.04 -0.82 -13.47
C PHE A 59 -8.22 -1.59 -14.75
N SER A 60 -9.45 -1.88 -15.16
CA SER A 60 -9.71 -2.58 -16.42
C SER A 60 -11.09 -2.23 -16.97
N GLY A 61 -11.26 -2.46 -18.27
CA GLY A 61 -12.51 -2.19 -18.99
C GLY A 61 -12.31 -2.20 -20.50
N TYR A 62 -13.26 -1.62 -21.19
CA TYR A 62 -13.18 -1.38 -22.62
C TYR A 62 -13.20 0.11 -22.88
N ASP A 63 -12.34 0.58 -23.76
CA ASP A 63 -12.33 1.98 -24.19
C ASP A 63 -13.51 2.31 -25.11
N ASP A 64 -13.59 3.56 -25.56
CA ASP A 64 -14.62 4.06 -26.48
C ASP A 64 -14.59 3.43 -27.87
N LYS A 65 -13.50 2.72 -28.22
CA LYS A 65 -13.34 1.96 -29.47
C LYS A 65 -13.68 0.49 -29.29
N GLY A 66 -13.93 0.04 -28.07
CA GLY A 66 -14.18 -1.35 -27.71
C GLY A 66 -12.90 -2.16 -27.49
N ASP A 67 -11.75 -1.52 -27.41
CA ASP A 67 -10.48 -2.18 -27.09
C ASP A 67 -10.34 -2.39 -25.59
N TRP A 68 -9.93 -3.60 -25.21
CA TRP A 68 -9.68 -3.93 -23.81
C TRP A 68 -8.45 -3.19 -23.26
N PHE A 69 -8.59 -2.58 -22.09
CA PHE A 69 -7.46 -2.03 -21.35
C PHE A 69 -7.33 -2.66 -19.97
N GLN A 70 -6.09 -2.72 -19.49
CA GLN A 70 -5.78 -3.07 -18.11
C GLN A 70 -4.56 -2.26 -17.66
N LEU A 71 -4.66 -1.63 -16.50
CA LEU A 71 -3.59 -0.88 -15.86
C LEU A 71 -3.39 -1.36 -14.44
N PHE A 72 -2.14 -1.57 -14.06
CA PHE A 72 -1.74 -1.83 -12.68
C PHE A 72 -0.97 -0.63 -12.14
N GLN A 73 -1.39 -0.12 -11.00
CA GLN A 73 -0.70 0.94 -10.27
C GLN A 73 -0.54 0.55 -8.79
N ILE A 74 0.42 1.17 -8.12
CA ILE A 74 0.68 0.95 -6.71
C ILE A 74 0.51 2.27 -5.97
N GLY A 75 -0.26 2.26 -4.89
CA GLY A 75 -0.23 3.34 -3.91
C GLY A 75 1.03 3.23 -3.07
N PHE A 76 1.59 4.36 -2.67
CA PHE A 76 2.76 4.40 -1.81
C PHE A 76 2.40 5.07 -0.49
N GLY A 77 2.60 4.33 0.59
CA GLY A 77 2.60 4.91 1.93
C GLY A 77 3.95 5.55 2.26
N GLY A 78 4.14 5.93 3.51
CA GLY A 78 5.44 6.38 4.03
C GLY A 78 6.27 5.22 4.57
N VAL A 79 7.56 5.37 4.56
CA VAL A 79 8.49 4.48 5.27
C VAL A 79 8.53 4.90 6.75
N PRO A 80 8.61 3.97 7.72
CA PRO A 80 8.70 4.33 9.13
C PRO A 80 9.96 5.13 9.45
N GLY A 81 9.94 5.87 10.55
CA GLY A 81 11.12 6.53 11.09
C GLY A 81 12.25 5.52 11.35
N ARG A 82 13.46 5.90 11.02
CA ARG A 82 14.65 5.06 11.12
C ARG A 82 15.48 5.45 12.35
N PRO A 83 16.39 4.60 12.82
CA PRO A 83 17.25 4.93 13.96
C PRO A 83 18.06 6.22 13.77
N ILE A 84 18.36 6.60 12.53
CA ILE A 84 19.23 7.74 12.18
C ILE A 84 18.54 8.83 11.37
N GLY A 85 17.22 8.82 11.26
CA GLY A 85 16.51 9.84 10.48
C GLY A 85 15.04 9.56 10.23
N ASP A 86 14.37 10.54 9.68
CA ASP A 86 12.97 10.46 9.31
C ASP A 86 12.71 9.44 8.20
N GLY A 87 11.50 8.92 8.17
CA GLY A 87 11.04 8.06 7.09
C GLY A 87 10.76 8.86 5.82
N PRO A 88 11.15 8.36 4.63
CA PRO A 88 10.79 8.96 3.35
C PRO A 88 9.28 9.00 3.13
N ASP A 89 8.79 10.11 2.56
CA ASP A 89 7.40 10.30 2.19
C ASP A 89 7.07 9.56 0.89
N GLY A 90 5.88 9.00 0.76
CA GLY A 90 5.36 8.40 -0.47
C GLY A 90 6.33 7.40 -1.12
N HIS A 91 6.97 6.59 -0.32
CA HIS A 91 8.01 5.68 -0.80
C HIS A 91 7.55 4.23 -0.69
N SER A 92 7.85 3.44 -1.72
CA SER A 92 7.59 2.01 -1.68
C SER A 92 8.51 1.29 -0.69
N LEU A 93 7.95 0.30 0.01
CA LEU A 93 8.74 -0.70 0.73
C LEU A 93 9.72 -1.42 -0.22
N TRP A 94 9.35 -1.54 -1.48
CA TRP A 94 10.12 -2.18 -2.53
C TRP A 94 10.78 -1.11 -3.39
N PRO A 95 12.08 -0.85 -3.26
CA PRO A 95 12.76 0.31 -3.86
C PRO A 95 12.75 0.32 -5.40
N SER A 96 12.45 -0.81 -6.03
CA SER A 96 12.37 -0.91 -7.50
C SER A 96 10.99 -0.67 -8.07
N PHE A 97 9.97 -0.45 -7.24
CA PHE A 97 8.61 -0.22 -7.72
C PHE A 97 8.43 1.23 -8.15
N THR A 98 7.96 1.40 -9.37
CA THR A 98 7.57 2.68 -9.94
C THR A 98 6.23 2.51 -10.64
N ASN A 99 5.39 3.55 -10.58
CA ASN A 99 4.16 3.62 -11.34
C ASN A 99 4.40 4.05 -12.78
N VAL A 100 3.44 3.77 -13.63
CA VAL A 100 3.37 4.38 -14.96
C VAL A 100 3.23 5.90 -14.77
N PRO A 101 3.97 6.74 -15.51
CA PRO A 101 3.82 8.20 -15.42
C PRO A 101 2.39 8.65 -15.67
N ASN A 102 1.93 9.68 -14.94
CA ASN A 102 0.56 10.16 -15.03
C ASN A 102 0.18 10.59 -16.45
N GLU A 103 1.09 11.22 -17.15
CA GLU A 103 0.90 11.65 -18.55
C GLU A 103 0.68 10.45 -19.48
N PHE A 104 1.37 9.34 -19.23
CA PHE A 104 1.19 8.11 -19.99
C PHE A 104 -0.16 7.46 -19.65
N VAL A 105 -0.56 7.45 -18.36
CA VAL A 105 -1.88 6.95 -17.95
C VAL A 105 -2.98 7.71 -18.71
N GLU A 106 -2.95 9.03 -18.71
CA GLU A 106 -3.96 9.85 -19.36
C GLU A 106 -3.92 9.77 -20.90
N ALA A 107 -2.75 9.48 -21.49
CA ALA A 107 -2.61 9.37 -22.94
C ALA A 107 -3.07 8.02 -23.52
N TYR A 108 -2.96 6.94 -22.74
CA TYR A 108 -3.15 5.58 -23.25
C TYR A 108 -4.27 4.80 -22.56
N PHE A 109 -4.82 5.31 -21.47
CA PHE A 109 -5.93 4.69 -20.74
C PHE A 109 -7.09 5.68 -20.60
N PRO A 110 -8.34 5.22 -20.60
CA PRO A 110 -9.49 6.10 -20.38
C PRO A 110 -9.64 6.48 -18.91
N LEU A 111 -8.57 7.02 -18.34
CA LEU A 111 -8.44 7.44 -16.95
C LEU A 111 -7.89 8.85 -16.88
N ARG A 112 -8.31 9.60 -15.86
CA ARG A 112 -7.73 10.89 -15.50
C ARG A 112 -7.19 10.83 -14.08
N VAL A 113 -5.99 11.34 -13.87
CA VAL A 113 -5.38 11.50 -12.54
C VAL A 113 -5.84 12.84 -11.98
N GLU A 114 -6.81 12.83 -11.07
CA GLU A 114 -7.36 14.05 -10.48
C GLU A 114 -6.56 14.53 -9.28
N LYS A 115 -5.86 13.60 -8.60
CA LYS A 115 -5.12 13.89 -7.39
C LYS A 115 -3.92 12.96 -7.26
N TYR A 116 -2.77 13.53 -6.94
CA TYR A 116 -1.57 12.79 -6.59
C TYR A 116 -0.72 13.67 -5.66
N GLU A 117 -0.94 13.55 -4.36
CA GLU A 117 -0.31 14.42 -3.37
C GLU A 117 -0.01 13.71 -2.05
N PHE A 118 0.85 14.27 -1.24
CA PHE A 118 1.09 13.77 0.11
C PHE A 118 -0.07 14.11 1.06
N ILE A 119 -0.38 13.17 1.95
CA ILE A 119 -1.29 13.44 3.06
C ILE A 119 -0.44 14.04 4.19
N VAL A 120 -0.61 15.32 4.43
CA VAL A 120 0.12 16.05 5.48
C VAL A 120 -0.16 15.41 6.84
N ASP A 121 0.89 15.27 7.67
CA ASP A 121 0.83 14.70 9.03
C ASP A 121 0.29 13.25 9.10
N SER A 122 0.32 12.52 8.01
CA SER A 122 -0.08 11.10 8.00
C SER A 122 1.00 10.17 8.55
N GLY A 123 2.25 10.60 8.60
CA GLY A 123 3.35 9.89 9.24
C GLY A 123 3.24 9.92 10.76
N GLY A 124 3.61 8.82 11.43
CA GLY A 124 3.63 8.78 12.89
C GLY A 124 4.67 9.73 13.48
N ALA A 125 4.27 10.52 14.48
CA ALA A 125 5.16 11.45 15.16
C ALA A 125 6.13 10.74 16.09
N GLY A 126 7.37 11.22 16.18
CA GLY A 126 8.42 10.67 17.03
C GLY A 126 9.68 11.51 16.93
N LEU A 127 10.77 11.06 17.59
CA LEU A 127 12.10 11.68 17.42
C LEU A 127 12.48 11.73 15.94
N HIS A 128 12.25 10.61 15.25
CA HIS A 128 12.28 10.50 13.80
C HIS A 128 10.88 10.15 13.33
N ARG A 129 10.23 11.04 12.58
CA ARG A 129 8.88 10.83 12.11
C ARG A 129 8.80 9.73 11.06
N GLY A 130 7.66 9.08 10.97
CA GLY A 130 7.30 8.28 9.80
C GLY A 130 7.08 9.15 8.58
N GLY A 131 7.30 8.61 7.39
CA GLY A 131 6.99 9.27 6.13
C GLY A 131 5.49 9.43 5.92
N ASN A 132 5.09 10.48 5.20
CA ASN A 132 3.71 10.71 4.80
C ASN A 132 3.28 9.76 3.69
N GLY A 133 2.03 9.33 3.74
CA GLY A 133 1.39 8.56 2.68
C GLY A 133 0.92 9.45 1.54
N LEU A 134 0.46 8.81 0.46
CA LEU A 134 -0.11 9.48 -0.71
C LEU A 134 -1.63 9.41 -0.72
N SER A 135 -2.24 10.50 -1.17
CA SER A 135 -3.62 10.56 -1.60
C SER A 135 -3.65 10.59 -3.12
N VAL A 136 -4.25 9.57 -3.72
CA VAL A 136 -4.41 9.48 -5.17
C VAL A 136 -5.89 9.39 -5.51
N ALA A 137 -6.32 10.05 -6.61
CA ALA A 137 -7.67 9.94 -7.13
C ALA A 137 -7.61 9.78 -8.65
N TYR A 138 -8.31 8.76 -9.11
CA TYR A 138 -8.48 8.46 -10.53
C TYR A 138 -9.94 8.60 -10.90
N ARG A 139 -10.20 9.23 -12.04
CA ARG A 139 -11.53 9.28 -12.65
C ARG A 139 -11.56 8.36 -13.85
N PHE A 140 -12.53 7.46 -13.90
CA PHE A 140 -12.85 6.71 -15.10
C PHE A 140 -13.56 7.62 -16.10
N LEU A 141 -13.13 7.59 -17.35
CA LEU A 141 -13.76 8.31 -18.47
C LEU A 141 -14.73 7.41 -19.25
N VAL A 142 -14.71 6.13 -18.97
CA VAL A 142 -15.62 5.09 -19.48
C VAL A 142 -16.01 4.18 -18.33
N ASP A 143 -17.01 3.34 -18.51
CA ASP A 143 -17.33 2.30 -17.54
C ASP A 143 -16.18 1.30 -17.42
N GLY A 144 -15.88 0.90 -16.21
CA GLY A 144 -14.75 0.00 -15.96
C GLY A 144 -14.84 -0.65 -14.58
N HIS A 145 -13.86 -1.47 -14.30
CA HIS A 145 -13.74 -2.22 -13.05
C HIS A 145 -12.50 -1.77 -12.29
N ILE A 146 -12.59 -1.71 -10.99
CA ILE A 146 -11.45 -1.54 -10.10
C ILE A 146 -11.34 -2.70 -9.15
N GLY A 147 -10.15 -3.32 -9.11
CA GLY A 147 -9.74 -4.25 -8.07
C GLY A 147 -8.74 -3.57 -7.16
N ILE A 148 -8.88 -3.74 -5.85
CA ILE A 148 -7.96 -3.19 -4.86
C ILE A 148 -7.54 -4.27 -3.89
N HIS A 149 -6.22 -4.44 -3.74
CA HIS A 149 -5.64 -5.23 -2.68
C HIS A 149 -4.76 -4.34 -1.82
N ASP A 150 -5.12 -4.16 -0.57
CA ASP A 150 -4.28 -3.44 0.38
C ASP A 150 -4.25 -4.10 1.77
N ASP A 151 -3.43 -3.54 2.63
CA ASP A 151 -3.38 -3.85 4.06
C ASP A 151 -3.48 -2.54 4.88
N ARG A 152 -3.15 -2.50 6.14
CA ARG A 152 -3.27 -1.32 7.01
C ARG A 152 -4.68 -0.69 7.06
N TRP A 153 -5.67 -1.43 6.62
CA TRP A 153 -7.06 -1.02 6.75
C TRP A 153 -7.56 -1.10 8.20
N LEU A 154 -7.23 -2.19 8.88
CA LEU A 154 -7.63 -2.43 10.27
C LEU A 154 -6.54 -2.05 11.28
N THR A 155 -5.29 -2.17 10.92
CA THR A 155 -4.14 -1.96 11.80
C THR A 155 -3.35 -0.73 11.40
N TYR A 156 -2.93 0.05 12.38
CA TYR A 156 -2.03 1.17 12.15
C TYR A 156 -0.60 0.70 11.89
N PRO A 157 0.18 1.39 11.05
CA PRO A 157 1.64 1.25 11.08
C PRO A 157 2.13 1.79 12.43
N TRP A 158 2.69 0.91 13.24
CA TRP A 158 3.03 1.23 14.63
C TRP A 158 4.35 1.99 14.75
N GLY A 159 4.45 2.84 15.78
CA GLY A 159 5.72 3.41 16.24
C GLY A 159 6.38 2.55 17.32
N VAL A 160 7.65 2.83 17.60
CA VAL A 160 8.43 2.18 18.68
C VAL A 160 9.06 3.24 19.59
N ASN A 161 9.47 2.83 20.80
CA ASN A 161 10.16 3.70 21.76
C ASN A 161 9.42 5.02 22.06
N GLY A 162 8.09 4.96 22.14
CA GLY A 162 7.22 6.13 22.37
C GLY A 162 6.78 6.86 21.10
N GLY A 163 7.26 6.48 19.93
CA GLY A 163 6.76 6.95 18.64
C GLY A 163 5.28 6.63 18.44
N LYS A 164 4.57 7.51 17.74
CA LYS A 164 3.14 7.38 17.48
C LYS A 164 2.90 6.58 16.19
N PRO A 165 1.75 5.92 16.06
CA PRO A 165 1.38 5.25 14.82
C PRO A 165 1.11 6.27 13.71
N GLY A 166 1.33 5.86 12.45
CA GLY A 166 0.88 6.59 11.28
C GLY A 166 -0.60 6.33 10.97
N MET A 167 -1.13 6.98 9.95
CA MET A 167 -2.51 6.80 9.49
C MET A 167 -2.73 5.41 8.87
N ARG A 168 -3.98 4.96 8.92
CA ARG A 168 -4.43 3.79 8.19
C ARG A 168 -4.78 4.15 6.75
N SER A 169 -4.78 3.15 5.88
CA SER A 169 -5.31 3.26 4.53
C SER A 169 -6.84 3.47 4.55
N THR A 170 -7.34 4.32 3.65
CA THR A 170 -8.78 4.53 3.42
C THR A 170 -9.04 4.65 1.92
N LYS A 171 -10.20 4.18 1.48
CA LYS A 171 -10.63 4.25 0.09
C LYS A 171 -12.06 4.70 -0.02
N ARG A 172 -12.32 5.56 -0.97
CA ARG A 172 -13.64 6.12 -1.23
C ARG A 172 -13.94 6.05 -2.72
N LEU A 173 -15.10 5.52 -3.05
CA LEU A 173 -15.66 5.57 -4.38
C LEU A 173 -16.66 6.72 -4.45
N VAL A 174 -16.54 7.56 -5.46
CA VAL A 174 -17.49 8.62 -5.78
C VAL A 174 -18.18 8.25 -7.08
N ARG A 175 -19.48 8.03 -7.03
CA ARG A 175 -20.30 7.69 -8.19
C ARG A 175 -20.62 8.93 -9.03
N THR A 176 -21.07 8.72 -10.26
CA THR A 176 -21.46 9.80 -11.18
C THR A 176 -22.63 10.66 -10.67
N ASP A 177 -23.48 10.12 -9.82
CA ASP A 177 -24.58 10.85 -9.16
C ASP A 177 -24.11 11.66 -7.93
N GLY A 178 -22.82 11.61 -7.61
CA GLY A 178 -22.22 12.28 -6.46
C GLY A 178 -22.33 11.51 -5.15
N SER A 179 -22.93 10.32 -5.14
CA SER A 179 -22.93 9.47 -3.95
C SER A 179 -21.52 8.96 -3.64
N GLU A 180 -21.24 8.78 -2.36
CA GLU A 180 -19.93 8.35 -1.88
C GLU A 180 -20.07 7.12 -0.99
N GLU A 181 -19.14 6.19 -1.17
CA GLU A 181 -19.04 5.01 -0.32
C GLU A 181 -17.59 4.67 0.01
N TYR A 182 -17.38 4.14 1.21
CA TYR A 182 -16.08 3.58 1.59
C TYR A 182 -16.01 2.14 1.12
N ILE A 183 -14.97 1.84 0.33
CA ILE A 183 -14.74 0.49 -0.15
C ILE A 183 -13.84 -0.28 0.81
N PRO A 184 -14.07 -1.60 0.97
CA PRO A 184 -13.24 -2.43 1.86
C PRO A 184 -11.79 -2.56 1.38
N ALA A 185 -10.95 -3.08 2.25
CA ALA A 185 -9.52 -3.27 2.01
C ALA A 185 -9.21 -4.10 0.76
N LYS A 186 -10.07 -5.07 0.50
CA LYS A 186 -10.00 -5.90 -0.69
C LYS A 186 -11.36 -5.88 -1.35
N CYS A 187 -11.38 -5.49 -2.59
CA CYS A 187 -12.57 -5.54 -3.43
C CYS A 187 -12.15 -5.90 -4.85
N GLU A 188 -13.03 -6.56 -5.53
CA GLU A 188 -12.95 -6.88 -6.94
C GLU A 188 -14.30 -6.48 -7.55
N ASP A 189 -14.30 -5.94 -8.75
CA ASP A 189 -15.49 -5.57 -9.50
C ASP A 189 -16.38 -4.50 -8.82
N VAL A 190 -15.78 -3.39 -8.44
CA VAL A 190 -16.50 -2.21 -7.96
C VAL A 190 -16.73 -1.22 -9.10
#